data_4b5dce7431933a3ae471d00d63a9bc51
#
_entry.id   4b5dce7431933a3ae471d00d63a9bc51
#
_cell.length_a   1.000
_cell.length_b   1.000
_cell.length_c   1.000
_cell.angle_alpha   90.00
_cell.angle_beta   90.00
_cell.angle_gamma   90.00
#
_symmetry.space_group_name_H-M   'P 1'
#
loop_
_entity.id
_entity.type
_entity.pdbx_description
1 polymer ?
#
loop_
_entity_poly.entity_id
_entity_poly.type
_entity_poly.pdbx_seq_one_letter_code
_entity_poly.pdbx_strand_id
1 'polypeptide(L)'
;PFLFICAGVCLFFAFRFRKIKVFDKDAYLWFLVVSMVLGVFFLFMETHAGIADDAFRFATLVLGMVLLAVGTMGIHIELGRIFGMLGMTPTLTFGIASALATGVLSLGITLLDPLLRWVVAFVLPAFIVLLFYCAKGRVFPDQKVLYRESANDLFIPYRFMATSVTQGLALGIPLGFLSFSGFLSQMLDSVGYFFAAALALLAVLVLQMDFNRSIYQIGFPLAGAGLLAVGMLGPSSVMAGVLQVTGFLYLDMVLWGLGAYLIKNCDQPATWVASCPSTALMLGRALGIVVGSVALQALADSAQVVVFFCTLAFLVLMTALLLTNNANMRTGWGFVRPGDPDEATDSYRTCEVVAQDFGLTQRELEIMYSLIEGKSRKEIAEDLYITSNTIKTHLHNLYGKLDIHSESDLKAFVAKRERMFSTEEDAVPLPPEEV
;
A
#
# COMPACT_ATOMS: atom_id res chain seq x y z
N PRO A 1 19.10 -10.28 0.41
CA PRO A 1 18.86 -10.74 -0.98
C PRO A 1 17.36 -10.85 -1.31
N PHE A 2 16.57 -11.49 -0.42
CA PHE A 2 15.14 -11.78 -0.66
C PHE A 2 14.32 -10.53 -1.04
N LEU A 3 14.49 -9.40 -0.36
CA LEU A 3 13.75 -8.16 -0.66
C LEU A 3 14.05 -7.60 -2.08
N PHE A 4 15.29 -7.72 -2.56
CA PHE A 4 15.63 -7.35 -3.94
C PHE A 4 14.92 -8.25 -4.95
N ILE A 5 14.83 -9.55 -4.67
CA ILE A 5 14.12 -10.51 -5.50
C ILE A 5 12.62 -10.18 -5.50
N CYS A 6 12.02 -9.91 -4.34
CA CYS A 6 10.62 -9.49 -4.24
C CYS A 6 10.35 -8.21 -5.05
N ALA A 7 11.22 -7.21 -4.95
CA ALA A 7 11.10 -5.98 -5.73
C ALA A 7 11.18 -6.25 -7.25
N GLY A 8 12.12 -7.11 -7.69
CA GLY A 8 12.23 -7.52 -9.09
C GLY A 8 10.99 -8.27 -9.59
N VAL A 9 10.42 -9.15 -8.77
CA VAL A 9 9.18 -9.88 -9.08
C VAL A 9 7.99 -8.92 -9.17
N CYS A 10 7.86 -7.96 -8.26
CA CYS A 10 6.82 -6.92 -8.34
C CYS A 10 6.94 -6.10 -9.63
N LEU A 11 8.14 -5.68 -10.02
CA LEU A 11 8.37 -4.99 -11.29
C LEU A 11 7.98 -5.86 -12.49
N PHE A 12 8.37 -7.14 -12.47
CA PHE A 12 7.98 -8.07 -13.52
C PHE A 12 6.47 -8.19 -13.66
N PHE A 13 5.74 -8.32 -12.55
CA PHE A 13 4.28 -8.35 -12.55
C PHE A 13 3.69 -7.02 -13.02
N ALA A 14 4.23 -5.89 -12.60
CA ALA A 14 3.79 -4.57 -13.03
C ALA A 14 3.82 -4.40 -14.55
N PHE A 15 4.93 -4.79 -15.19
CA PHE A 15 5.11 -4.61 -16.62
C PHE A 15 4.48 -5.73 -17.47
N ARG A 16 4.62 -6.99 -17.04
CA ARG A 16 4.23 -8.15 -17.87
C ARG A 16 2.75 -8.45 -17.81
N PHE A 17 2.13 -8.30 -16.64
CA PHE A 17 0.74 -8.70 -16.41
C PHE A 17 -0.27 -7.56 -16.48
N ARG A 18 0.14 -6.34 -16.78
CA ARG A 18 -0.77 -5.19 -16.92
C ARG A 18 -1.84 -5.36 -18.02
N LYS A 19 -1.56 -6.17 -19.05
CA LYS A 19 -2.44 -6.42 -20.22
C LYS A 19 -3.02 -7.83 -20.27
N ILE A 20 -2.72 -8.69 -19.31
CA ILE A 20 -3.07 -10.11 -19.37
C ILE A 20 -4.07 -10.45 -18.28
N LYS A 21 -5.22 -11.01 -18.67
CA LYS A 21 -6.27 -11.51 -17.75
C LYS A 21 -5.85 -12.82 -17.04
N VAL A 22 -4.57 -12.96 -16.67
CA VAL A 22 -4.05 -14.18 -16.00
C VAL A 22 -4.62 -14.32 -14.59
N PHE A 23 -4.81 -13.20 -13.93
CA PHE A 23 -5.28 -13.15 -12.54
C PHE A 23 -6.72 -13.67 -12.35
N ASP A 24 -7.51 -13.75 -13.40
CA ASP A 24 -8.89 -14.24 -13.33
C ASP A 24 -8.99 -15.76 -13.43
N LYS A 25 -7.87 -16.43 -13.76
CA LYS A 25 -7.83 -17.89 -13.96
C LYS A 25 -7.46 -18.60 -12.65
N ASP A 26 -8.23 -19.59 -12.25
CA ASP A 26 -7.92 -20.44 -11.08
C ASP A 26 -6.55 -21.12 -11.20
N ALA A 27 -6.12 -21.46 -12.42
CA ALA A 27 -4.79 -22.00 -12.70
C ALA A 27 -3.66 -21.10 -12.19
N TYR A 28 -3.86 -19.77 -12.18
CA TYR A 28 -2.88 -18.84 -11.66
C TYR A 28 -2.70 -18.97 -10.13
N LEU A 29 -3.79 -19.11 -9.39
CA LEU A 29 -3.74 -19.33 -7.94
C LEU A 29 -2.99 -20.62 -7.59
N TRP A 30 -3.27 -21.70 -8.32
CA TRP A 30 -2.53 -22.96 -8.17
C TRP A 30 -1.04 -22.81 -8.49
N PHE A 31 -0.70 -22.04 -9.51
CA PHE A 31 0.69 -21.72 -9.83
C PHE A 31 1.37 -20.99 -8.64
N LEU A 32 0.71 -20.03 -7.99
CA LEU A 32 1.28 -19.34 -6.83
C LEU A 32 1.50 -20.29 -5.65
N VAL A 33 0.54 -21.20 -5.37
CA VAL A 33 0.71 -22.23 -4.32
C VAL A 33 1.92 -23.10 -4.60
N VAL A 34 1.97 -23.68 -5.81
CA VAL A 34 3.07 -24.58 -6.21
C VAL A 34 4.41 -23.85 -6.12
N SER A 35 4.46 -22.59 -6.56
CA SER A 35 5.66 -21.77 -6.46
C SER A 35 6.09 -21.58 -5.00
N MET A 36 5.16 -21.24 -4.09
CA MET A 36 5.48 -21.06 -2.66
C MET A 36 5.94 -22.36 -2.02
N VAL A 37 5.24 -23.47 -2.26
CA VAL A 37 5.59 -24.79 -1.69
C VAL A 37 6.96 -25.25 -2.18
N LEU A 38 7.24 -25.13 -3.48
CA LEU A 38 8.56 -25.44 -4.02
C LEU A 38 9.64 -24.50 -3.46
N GLY A 39 9.31 -23.22 -3.28
CA GLY A 39 10.22 -22.26 -2.64
C GLY A 39 10.60 -22.68 -1.24
N VAL A 40 9.62 -23.06 -0.40
CA VAL A 40 9.85 -23.62 0.94
C VAL A 40 10.65 -24.92 0.87
N PHE A 41 10.37 -25.80 -0.09
CA PHE A 41 11.11 -27.04 -0.27
C PHE A 41 12.60 -26.82 -0.55
N PHE A 42 12.94 -25.92 -1.48
CA PHE A 42 14.33 -25.63 -1.78
C PHE A 42 15.06 -24.97 -0.59
N LEU A 43 14.40 -24.11 0.19
CA LEU A 43 14.97 -23.55 1.40
C LEU A 43 15.16 -24.60 2.50
N PHE A 44 14.22 -25.56 2.62
CA PHE A 44 14.37 -26.68 3.53
C PHE A 44 15.56 -27.59 3.14
N MET A 45 15.70 -27.89 1.85
CA MET A 45 16.81 -28.68 1.33
C MET A 45 18.16 -28.00 1.58
N GLU A 46 18.24 -26.68 1.35
CA GLU A 46 19.46 -25.89 1.63
C GLU A 46 19.91 -26.02 3.10
N THR A 47 18.95 -26.00 4.03
CA THR A 47 19.24 -26.00 5.46
C THR A 47 19.52 -27.40 6.05
N HIS A 48 18.91 -28.47 5.47
CA HIS A 48 18.88 -29.80 6.10
C HIS A 48 19.53 -30.92 5.28
N ALA A 49 19.72 -30.76 3.95
CA ALA A 49 20.20 -31.85 3.11
C ALA A 49 21.72 -32.08 3.14
N GLY A 50 22.47 -31.30 3.93
CA GLY A 50 23.94 -31.47 4.06
C GLY A 50 24.68 -31.32 2.71
N ILE A 51 24.23 -30.41 1.85
CA ILE A 51 24.81 -30.15 0.51
C ILE A 51 26.26 -29.70 0.68
N ALA A 52 27.21 -30.51 0.18
CA ALA A 52 28.66 -30.24 0.29
C ALA A 52 29.16 -29.24 -0.77
N ASP A 53 28.49 -29.16 -1.92
CA ASP A 53 28.84 -28.24 -3.00
C ASP A 53 28.26 -26.86 -2.76
N ASP A 54 29.11 -25.86 -2.57
CA ASP A 54 28.73 -24.47 -2.29
C ASP A 54 27.98 -23.85 -3.46
N ALA A 55 28.32 -24.19 -4.71
CA ALA A 55 27.62 -23.68 -5.89
C ALA A 55 26.20 -24.21 -5.98
N PHE A 56 26.01 -25.50 -5.73
CA PHE A 56 24.67 -26.11 -5.70
C PHE A 56 23.84 -25.60 -4.52
N ARG A 57 24.45 -25.44 -3.36
CA ARG A 57 23.83 -24.84 -2.18
C ARG A 57 23.36 -23.41 -2.46
N PHE A 58 24.20 -22.59 -3.08
CA PHE A 58 23.82 -21.24 -3.49
C PHE A 58 22.67 -21.23 -4.51
N ALA A 59 22.71 -22.14 -5.49
CA ALA A 59 21.65 -22.25 -6.49
C ALA A 59 20.31 -22.65 -5.87
N THR A 60 20.28 -23.61 -4.93
CA THR A 60 19.05 -24.01 -4.21
C THR A 60 18.50 -22.87 -3.37
N LEU A 61 19.35 -22.11 -2.69
CA LEU A 61 18.96 -20.93 -1.92
C LEU A 61 18.31 -19.86 -2.82
N VAL A 62 18.96 -19.51 -3.93
CA VAL A 62 18.44 -18.48 -4.85
C VAL A 62 17.13 -18.93 -5.48
N LEU A 63 17.04 -20.18 -5.95
CA LEU A 63 15.83 -20.72 -6.54
C LEU A 63 14.68 -20.75 -5.54
N GLY A 64 14.95 -21.15 -4.29
CA GLY A 64 13.97 -21.13 -3.20
C GLY A 64 13.44 -19.73 -2.94
N MET A 65 14.34 -18.74 -2.85
CA MET A 65 13.95 -17.34 -2.67
C MET A 65 13.13 -16.78 -3.84
N VAL A 66 13.50 -17.09 -5.09
CA VAL A 66 12.76 -16.61 -6.28
C VAL A 66 11.35 -17.20 -6.31
N LEU A 67 11.23 -18.52 -6.11
CA LEU A 67 9.93 -19.20 -6.13
C LEU A 67 9.02 -18.70 -5.01
N LEU A 68 9.57 -18.52 -3.81
CA LEU A 68 8.83 -17.98 -2.67
C LEU A 68 8.40 -16.53 -2.94
N ALA A 69 9.27 -15.69 -3.52
CA ALA A 69 8.96 -14.31 -3.87
C ALA A 69 7.84 -14.23 -4.94
N VAL A 70 7.87 -15.09 -5.96
CA VAL A 70 6.81 -15.16 -6.98
C VAL A 70 5.46 -15.46 -6.34
N GLY A 71 5.40 -16.47 -5.48
CA GLY A 71 4.16 -16.84 -4.82
C GLY A 71 3.64 -15.76 -3.86
N THR A 72 4.51 -15.26 -2.96
CA THR A 72 4.13 -14.25 -1.96
C THR A 72 3.74 -12.92 -2.59
N MET A 73 4.49 -12.43 -3.59
CA MET A 73 4.16 -11.18 -4.27
C MET A 73 2.91 -11.31 -5.14
N GLY A 74 2.69 -12.46 -5.77
CA GLY A 74 1.47 -12.74 -6.49
C GLY A 74 0.23 -12.67 -5.59
N ILE A 75 0.27 -13.33 -4.42
CA ILE A 75 -0.82 -13.25 -3.43
C ILE A 75 -0.99 -11.83 -2.89
N HIS A 76 0.11 -11.12 -2.62
CA HIS A 76 0.06 -9.73 -2.15
C HIS A 76 -0.69 -8.80 -3.12
N ILE A 77 -0.42 -8.92 -4.43
CA ILE A 77 -1.10 -8.16 -5.48
C ILE A 77 -2.58 -8.55 -5.55
N GLU A 78 -2.89 -9.85 -5.50
CA GLU A 78 -4.27 -10.34 -5.54
C GLU A 78 -5.08 -9.87 -4.33
N LEU A 79 -4.51 -9.89 -3.13
CA LEU A 79 -5.16 -9.34 -1.93
C LEU A 79 -5.43 -7.84 -2.09
N GLY A 80 -4.47 -7.09 -2.62
CA GLY A 80 -4.66 -5.68 -2.94
C GLY A 80 -5.84 -5.44 -3.89
N ARG A 81 -5.99 -6.27 -4.93
CA ARG A 81 -7.12 -6.21 -5.88
C ARG A 81 -8.47 -6.48 -5.18
N ILE A 82 -8.55 -7.50 -4.33
CA ILE A 82 -9.80 -7.82 -3.60
C ILE A 82 -10.17 -6.70 -2.64
N PHE A 83 -9.24 -6.26 -1.81
CA PHE A 83 -9.53 -5.25 -0.80
C PHE A 83 -9.77 -3.87 -1.42
N GLY A 84 -9.12 -3.57 -2.54
CA GLY A 84 -9.36 -2.35 -3.29
C GLY A 84 -10.82 -2.16 -3.73
N MET A 85 -11.56 -3.25 -3.93
CA MET A 85 -12.98 -3.20 -4.31
C MET A 85 -13.93 -2.90 -3.14
N LEU A 86 -13.45 -2.93 -1.90
CA LEU A 86 -14.32 -2.86 -0.71
C LEU A 86 -14.60 -1.44 -0.20
N GLY A 87 -13.96 -0.41 -0.71
CA GLY A 87 -14.03 0.95 -0.16
C GLY A 87 -13.04 1.18 1.01
N MET A 88 -12.98 2.42 1.52
CA MET A 88 -11.95 2.84 2.49
C MET A 88 -12.07 2.14 3.84
N THR A 89 -13.22 2.26 4.50
CA THR A 89 -13.42 1.73 5.86
C THR A 89 -13.31 0.21 5.94
N PRO A 90 -13.95 -0.59 5.05
CA PRO A 90 -13.73 -2.02 4.99
C PRO A 90 -12.27 -2.40 4.73
N THR A 91 -11.58 -1.73 3.81
CA THR A 91 -10.16 -2.01 3.50
C THR A 91 -9.27 -1.82 4.73
N LEU A 92 -9.45 -0.72 5.47
CA LEU A 92 -8.72 -0.48 6.72
C LEU A 92 -9.08 -1.52 7.79
N THR A 93 -10.36 -1.83 7.96
CA THR A 93 -10.82 -2.81 8.96
C THR A 93 -10.24 -4.21 8.68
N PHE A 94 -10.22 -4.64 7.42
CA PHE A 94 -9.59 -5.90 7.03
C PHE A 94 -8.07 -5.87 7.18
N GLY A 95 -7.43 -4.74 6.89
CA GLY A 95 -6.00 -4.53 7.16
C GLY A 95 -5.66 -4.73 8.64
N ILE A 96 -6.45 -4.14 9.53
CA ILE A 96 -6.32 -4.29 10.99
C ILE A 96 -6.53 -5.75 11.41
N ALA A 97 -7.59 -6.40 10.93
CA ALA A 97 -7.86 -7.80 11.22
C ALA A 97 -6.73 -8.72 10.73
N SER A 98 -6.17 -8.44 9.54
CA SER A 98 -5.01 -9.15 9.00
C SER A 98 -3.76 -8.97 9.86
N ALA A 99 -3.51 -7.75 10.36
CA ALA A 99 -2.39 -7.47 11.25
C ALA A 99 -2.51 -8.22 12.58
N LEU A 100 -3.72 -8.23 13.19
CA LEU A 100 -4.00 -9.01 14.39
C LEU A 100 -3.80 -10.52 14.15
N ALA A 101 -4.34 -11.05 13.06
CA ALA A 101 -4.16 -12.45 12.70
C ALA A 101 -2.68 -12.80 12.48
N THR A 102 -1.93 -11.91 11.81
CA THR A 102 -0.48 -12.07 11.62
C THR A 102 0.27 -12.09 12.94
N GLY A 103 -0.06 -11.19 13.87
CA GLY A 103 0.53 -11.18 15.22
C GLY A 103 0.28 -12.48 15.98
N VAL A 104 -0.97 -13.00 15.97
CA VAL A 104 -1.32 -14.28 16.60
C VAL A 104 -0.60 -15.45 15.96
N LEU A 105 -0.63 -15.54 14.64
CA LEU A 105 0.02 -16.62 13.89
C LEU A 105 1.55 -16.61 14.07
N SER A 106 2.16 -15.44 13.98
CA SER A 106 3.61 -15.26 14.17
C SER A 106 4.02 -15.68 15.57
N LEU A 107 3.28 -15.26 16.61
CA LEU A 107 3.53 -15.69 17.98
C LEU A 107 3.36 -17.21 18.13
N GLY A 108 2.29 -17.78 17.58
CA GLY A 108 2.05 -19.22 17.62
C GLY A 108 3.16 -20.01 16.93
N ILE A 109 3.60 -19.60 15.75
CA ILE A 109 4.72 -20.24 15.02
C ILE A 109 6.03 -20.13 15.80
N THR A 110 6.27 -19.00 16.47
CA THR A 110 7.48 -18.79 17.27
C THR A 110 7.57 -19.78 18.44
N LEU A 111 6.45 -20.22 18.99
CA LEU A 111 6.40 -21.19 20.09
C LEU A 111 6.54 -22.65 19.64
N LEU A 112 6.48 -22.95 18.34
CA LEU A 112 6.64 -24.30 17.81
C LEU A 112 8.10 -24.75 17.77
N ASP A 113 8.30 -26.06 17.83
CA ASP A 113 9.62 -26.68 17.53
C ASP A 113 10.05 -26.36 16.09
N PRO A 114 11.37 -26.26 15.84
CA PRO A 114 11.90 -25.93 14.50
C PRO A 114 11.37 -26.85 13.39
N LEU A 115 11.18 -28.13 13.67
CA LEU A 115 10.64 -29.09 12.69
C LEU A 115 9.16 -28.80 12.37
N LEU A 116 8.36 -28.49 13.38
CA LEU A 116 6.96 -28.13 13.22
C LEU A 116 6.78 -26.79 12.46
N ARG A 117 7.72 -25.85 12.63
CA ARG A 117 7.71 -24.60 11.82
C ARG A 117 7.83 -24.90 10.33
N TRP A 118 8.66 -25.85 9.93
CA TRP A 118 8.74 -26.27 8.53
C TRP A 118 7.44 -26.92 8.04
N VAL A 119 6.80 -27.76 8.85
CA VAL A 119 5.48 -28.33 8.50
C VAL A 119 4.48 -27.22 8.26
N VAL A 120 4.42 -26.23 9.15
CA VAL A 120 3.53 -25.06 8.97
C VAL A 120 3.88 -24.29 7.70
N ALA A 121 5.17 -24.07 7.43
CA ALA A 121 5.62 -23.37 6.23
C ALA A 121 5.20 -24.08 4.93
N PHE A 122 5.13 -25.42 4.90
CA PHE A 122 4.63 -26.18 3.76
C PHE A 122 3.11 -26.14 3.60
N VAL A 123 2.37 -26.14 4.72
CA VAL A 123 0.89 -26.17 4.69
C VAL A 123 0.29 -24.79 4.47
N LEU A 124 0.91 -23.76 5.02
CA LEU A 124 0.40 -22.39 5.03
C LEU A 124 0.07 -21.86 3.62
N PRO A 125 0.89 -22.06 2.56
CA PRO A 125 0.56 -21.61 1.21
C PRO A 125 -0.75 -22.15 0.67
N ALA A 126 -1.02 -23.46 0.88
CA ALA A 126 -2.27 -24.08 0.45
C ALA A 126 -3.47 -23.52 1.21
N PHE A 127 -3.31 -23.30 2.52
CA PHE A 127 -4.35 -22.70 3.36
C PHE A 127 -4.65 -21.25 2.96
N ILE A 128 -3.63 -20.44 2.69
CA ILE A 128 -3.80 -19.05 2.22
C ILE A 128 -4.61 -19.01 0.92
N VAL A 129 -4.27 -19.86 -0.04
CA VAL A 129 -4.98 -19.88 -1.33
C VAL A 129 -6.41 -20.40 -1.19
N LEU A 130 -6.65 -21.38 -0.31
CA LEU A 130 -8.00 -21.82 -0.01
C LEU A 130 -8.85 -20.67 0.56
N LEU A 131 -8.32 -19.93 1.54
CA LEU A 131 -9.00 -18.75 2.09
C LEU A 131 -9.23 -17.68 1.03
N PHE A 132 -8.23 -17.46 0.18
CA PHE A 132 -8.33 -16.52 -0.92
C PHE A 132 -9.44 -16.92 -1.92
N TYR A 133 -9.50 -18.18 -2.30
CA TYR A 133 -10.54 -18.71 -3.19
C TYR A 133 -11.95 -18.54 -2.59
N CYS A 134 -12.11 -18.81 -1.29
CA CYS A 134 -13.36 -18.58 -0.57
C CYS A 134 -13.73 -17.08 -0.52
N ALA A 135 -12.76 -16.21 -0.30
CA ALA A 135 -12.97 -14.77 -0.28
C ALA A 135 -13.36 -14.23 -1.67
N LYS A 136 -12.64 -14.67 -2.72
CA LYS A 136 -12.95 -14.31 -4.12
C LYS A 136 -14.39 -14.64 -4.49
N GLY A 137 -14.87 -15.85 -4.18
CA GLY A 137 -16.22 -16.28 -4.50
C GLY A 137 -17.32 -15.51 -3.74
N ARG A 138 -17.02 -14.94 -2.57
CA ARG A 138 -17.97 -14.13 -1.79
C ARG A 138 -18.00 -12.67 -2.20
N VAL A 139 -16.84 -12.10 -2.53
CA VAL A 139 -16.70 -10.68 -2.88
C VAL A 139 -17.05 -10.42 -4.34
N PHE A 140 -16.83 -11.41 -5.22
CA PHE A 140 -17.06 -11.30 -6.66
C PHE A 140 -17.88 -12.48 -7.21
N PRO A 141 -19.18 -12.57 -6.87
CA PRO A 141 -20.02 -13.63 -7.40
C PRO A 141 -20.11 -13.63 -8.94
N ASP A 142 -19.96 -12.46 -9.58
CA ASP A 142 -20.15 -12.30 -11.02
C ASP A 142 -18.84 -12.20 -11.85
N GLN A 143 -17.67 -12.40 -11.26
CA GLN A 143 -16.33 -12.45 -11.88
C GLN A 143 -15.90 -11.28 -12.80
N LYS A 144 -16.74 -10.28 -13.04
CA LYS A 144 -16.55 -9.26 -14.08
C LYS A 144 -15.70 -8.04 -13.71
N VAL A 145 -15.34 -7.89 -12.45
CA VAL A 145 -15.04 -6.56 -11.90
C VAL A 145 -13.55 -6.18 -11.89
N LEU A 146 -12.63 -7.11 -12.08
CA LEU A 146 -11.23 -6.88 -11.70
C LEU A 146 -10.30 -6.46 -12.82
N TYR A 147 -10.79 -6.32 -14.05
CA TYR A 147 -9.94 -6.00 -15.19
C TYR A 147 -10.40 -4.71 -15.88
N ARG A 148 -9.67 -3.64 -15.65
CA ARG A 148 -9.72 -2.45 -16.51
C ARG A 148 -8.65 -2.58 -17.57
N GLU A 149 -9.02 -2.38 -18.83
CA GLU A 149 -8.06 -2.28 -19.92
C GLU A 149 -7.13 -1.10 -19.65
N SER A 150 -5.85 -1.30 -19.90
CA SER A 150 -4.82 -0.29 -19.70
C SER A 150 -5.14 0.96 -20.52
N ALA A 151 -5.26 2.10 -19.87
CA ALA A 151 -5.02 3.37 -20.54
C ALA A 151 -3.67 3.30 -21.27
N ASN A 152 -3.58 3.89 -22.45
CA ASN A 152 -2.35 3.86 -23.25
C ASN A 152 -1.16 4.48 -22.52
N ASP A 153 -1.41 5.45 -21.62
CA ASP A 153 -0.40 6.15 -20.83
C ASP A 153 -0.45 5.69 -19.37
N LEU A 154 0.61 5.00 -18.95
CA LEU A 154 0.78 4.59 -17.56
C LEU A 154 1.25 5.78 -16.72
N PHE A 155 0.46 6.15 -15.74
CA PHE A 155 0.87 7.15 -14.76
C PHE A 155 1.73 6.51 -13.66
N ILE A 156 2.85 7.14 -13.33
CA ILE A 156 3.72 6.70 -12.23
C ILE A 156 3.29 7.45 -10.97
N PRO A 157 2.85 6.74 -9.91
CA PRO A 157 2.46 7.36 -8.64
C PRO A 157 3.70 7.81 -7.86
N TYR A 158 4.46 8.78 -8.41
CA TYR A 158 5.78 9.17 -7.90
C TYR A 158 5.75 9.60 -6.43
N ARG A 159 4.68 10.26 -5.97
CA ARG A 159 4.55 10.67 -4.56
C ARG A 159 4.41 9.47 -3.64
N PHE A 160 3.58 8.50 -4.05
CA PHE A 160 3.39 7.28 -3.29
C PHE A 160 4.67 6.43 -3.29
N MET A 161 5.33 6.31 -4.44
CA MET A 161 6.62 5.63 -4.55
C MET A 161 7.71 6.31 -3.70
N ALA A 162 7.81 7.65 -3.74
CA ALA A 162 8.77 8.40 -2.93
C ALA A 162 8.54 8.18 -1.43
N THR A 163 7.28 8.25 -0.96
CA THR A 163 6.93 7.95 0.43
C THR A 163 7.31 6.51 0.81
N SER A 164 7.02 5.54 -0.06
CA SER A 164 7.34 4.13 0.17
C SER A 164 8.85 3.86 0.20
N VAL A 165 9.64 4.46 -0.70
CA VAL A 165 11.11 4.35 -0.69
C VAL A 165 11.70 4.92 0.58
N THR A 166 11.30 6.14 0.96
CA THR A 166 11.83 6.82 2.15
C THR A 166 11.49 6.08 3.43
N GLN A 167 10.25 5.57 3.54
CA GLN A 167 9.84 4.71 4.64
C GLN A 167 10.67 3.42 4.67
N GLY A 168 10.78 2.74 3.53
CA GLY A 168 11.59 1.54 3.42
C GLY A 168 13.05 1.76 3.84
N LEU A 169 13.67 2.82 3.33
CA LEU A 169 15.05 3.18 3.67
C LEU A 169 15.19 3.49 5.17
N ALA A 170 14.30 4.31 5.73
CA ALA A 170 14.31 4.66 7.14
C ALA A 170 14.12 3.45 8.06
N LEU A 171 13.28 2.48 7.68
CA LEU A 171 13.16 1.20 8.42
C LEU A 171 14.39 0.31 8.22
N GLY A 172 14.90 0.24 7.00
CA GLY A 172 16.00 -0.69 6.66
C GLY A 172 17.30 -0.39 7.41
N ILE A 173 17.63 0.90 7.59
CA ILE A 173 18.88 1.29 8.27
C ILE A 173 19.00 0.68 9.68
N PRO A 174 18.07 0.87 10.62
CA PRO A 174 18.17 0.25 11.93
C PRO A 174 18.05 -1.27 11.90
N LEU A 175 17.33 -1.86 10.96
CA LEU A 175 17.30 -3.32 10.79
C LEU A 175 18.66 -3.90 10.42
N GLY A 176 19.53 -3.12 9.78
CA GLY A 176 20.88 -3.53 9.43
C GLY A 176 21.81 -3.69 10.64
N PHE A 177 21.53 -3.07 11.76
CA PHE A 177 22.32 -3.16 13.00
C PHE A 177 21.54 -3.56 14.25
N LEU A 178 20.24 -3.88 14.15
CA LEU A 178 19.49 -4.44 15.28
C LEU A 178 20.05 -5.82 15.65
N SER A 179 20.41 -5.95 16.92
CA SER A 179 21.08 -7.14 17.45
C SER A 179 20.10 -8.26 17.86
N PHE A 180 18.82 -8.08 17.63
CA PHE A 180 17.83 -9.10 17.96
C PHE A 180 17.87 -10.25 16.96
N SER A 181 18.04 -11.46 17.45
CA SER A 181 18.05 -12.66 16.63
C SER A 181 17.12 -13.73 17.22
N GLY A 182 16.63 -14.63 16.38
CA GLY A 182 15.86 -15.78 16.81
C GLY A 182 14.52 -15.42 17.48
N PHE A 183 14.26 -16.03 18.63
CA PHE A 183 12.97 -15.92 19.34
C PHE A 183 12.58 -14.49 19.69
N LEU A 184 13.52 -13.68 20.18
CA LEU A 184 13.23 -12.32 20.63
C LEU A 184 12.82 -11.41 19.46
N SER A 185 13.46 -11.53 18.30
CA SER A 185 13.09 -10.77 17.10
C SER A 185 11.66 -11.10 16.65
N GLN A 186 11.32 -12.38 16.57
CA GLN A 186 9.98 -12.83 16.18
C GLN A 186 8.90 -12.39 17.18
N MET A 187 9.24 -12.40 18.47
CA MET A 187 8.34 -11.93 19.53
C MET A 187 8.10 -10.43 19.42
N LEU A 188 9.13 -9.62 19.14
CA LEU A 188 9.01 -8.18 18.93
C LEU A 188 8.11 -7.86 17.73
N ASP A 189 8.27 -8.59 16.62
CA ASP A 189 7.40 -8.43 15.45
C ASP A 189 5.94 -8.72 15.79
N SER A 190 5.67 -9.82 16.51
CA SER A 190 4.32 -10.19 16.94
C SER A 190 3.67 -9.12 17.83
N VAL A 191 4.42 -8.64 18.82
CA VAL A 191 3.97 -7.57 19.72
C VAL A 191 3.75 -6.27 18.95
N GLY A 192 4.63 -5.96 18.00
CA GLY A 192 4.48 -4.80 17.12
C GLY A 192 3.20 -4.83 16.30
N TYR A 193 2.83 -5.99 15.74
CA TYR A 193 1.55 -6.16 15.03
C TYR A 193 0.34 -5.89 15.93
N PHE A 194 0.34 -6.37 17.17
CA PHE A 194 -0.74 -6.10 18.12
C PHE A 194 -0.89 -4.60 18.44
N PHE A 195 0.22 -3.91 18.74
CA PHE A 195 0.17 -2.49 19.03
C PHE A 195 -0.18 -1.66 17.79
N ALA A 196 0.36 -1.99 16.61
CA ALA A 196 0.01 -1.33 15.37
C ALA A 196 -1.47 -1.48 15.04
N ALA A 197 -2.02 -2.69 15.18
CA ALA A 197 -3.43 -2.97 14.96
C ALA A 197 -4.34 -2.24 15.97
N ALA A 198 -3.95 -2.21 17.26
CA ALA A 198 -4.71 -1.50 18.30
C ALA A 198 -4.75 0.01 18.03
N LEU A 199 -3.63 0.61 17.64
CA LEU A 199 -3.56 2.02 17.27
C LEU A 199 -4.38 2.33 16.00
N ALA A 200 -4.35 1.44 15.01
CA ALA A 200 -5.15 1.60 13.81
C ALA A 200 -6.65 1.44 14.09
N LEU A 201 -7.03 0.53 14.97
CA LEU A 201 -8.41 0.39 15.43
C LEU A 201 -8.88 1.68 16.10
N LEU A 202 -8.06 2.25 16.98
CA LEU A 202 -8.34 3.54 17.62
C LEU A 202 -8.48 4.66 16.57
N ALA A 203 -7.56 4.73 15.61
CA ALA A 203 -7.59 5.75 14.55
C ALA A 203 -8.86 5.66 13.70
N VAL A 204 -9.28 4.45 13.30
CA VAL A 204 -10.42 4.24 12.41
C VAL A 204 -11.75 4.35 13.15
N LEU A 205 -11.92 3.65 14.30
CA LEU A 205 -13.21 3.55 14.97
C LEU A 205 -13.51 4.71 15.93
N VAL A 206 -12.49 5.22 16.61
CA VAL A 206 -12.70 6.26 17.62
C VAL A 206 -12.43 7.65 17.05
N LEU A 207 -11.30 7.82 16.35
CA LEU A 207 -10.89 9.11 15.83
C LEU A 207 -11.43 9.37 14.41
N GLN A 208 -12.01 8.36 13.75
CA GLN A 208 -12.58 8.44 12.39
C GLN A 208 -11.62 9.13 11.40
N MET A 209 -10.37 8.74 11.46
CA MET A 209 -9.30 9.30 10.63
C MET A 209 -9.30 8.68 9.23
N ASP A 210 -9.11 9.53 8.22
CA ASP A 210 -8.82 9.10 6.86
C ASP A 210 -7.37 8.57 6.70
N PHE A 211 -7.03 8.07 5.52
CA PHE A 211 -5.68 7.59 5.23
C PHE A 211 -4.62 8.67 5.44
N ASN A 212 -4.88 9.92 4.99
CA ASN A 212 -3.92 11.01 5.11
C ASN A 212 -3.64 11.34 6.56
N ARG A 213 -4.69 11.53 7.37
CA ARG A 213 -4.52 11.83 8.80
C ARG A 213 -3.84 10.67 9.51
N SER A 214 -4.22 9.43 9.21
CA SER A 214 -3.63 8.24 9.79
C SER A 214 -2.13 8.12 9.48
N ILE A 215 -1.74 8.39 8.24
CA ILE A 215 -0.33 8.37 7.81
C ILE A 215 0.46 9.52 8.46
N TYR A 216 -0.03 10.76 8.33
CA TYR A 216 0.77 11.94 8.70
C TYR A 216 0.68 12.32 10.18
N GLN A 217 -0.44 12.05 10.87
CA GLN A 217 -0.61 12.43 12.27
C GLN A 217 -0.22 11.30 13.24
N ILE A 218 -0.26 10.03 12.81
CA ILE A 218 0.12 8.90 13.65
C ILE A 218 1.33 8.16 13.09
N GLY A 219 1.26 7.70 11.84
CA GLY A 219 2.25 6.80 11.26
C GLY A 219 3.67 7.36 11.23
N PHE A 220 3.87 8.52 10.62
CA PHE A 220 5.19 9.15 10.55
C PHE A 220 5.74 9.56 11.92
N PRO A 221 4.98 10.21 12.83
CA PRO A 221 5.46 10.53 14.16
C PRO A 221 5.83 9.30 14.99
N LEU A 222 5.03 8.23 14.91
CA LEU A 222 5.29 6.99 15.63
C LEU A 222 6.53 6.27 15.12
N ALA A 223 6.69 6.16 13.80
CA ALA A 223 7.88 5.58 13.18
C ALA A 223 9.13 6.41 13.51
N GLY A 224 9.02 7.75 13.49
CA GLY A 224 10.09 8.66 13.88
C GLY A 224 10.47 8.53 15.35
N ALA A 225 9.50 8.41 16.26
CA ALA A 225 9.75 8.16 17.67
C ALA A 225 10.47 6.82 17.89
N GLY A 226 10.12 5.79 17.13
CA GLY A 226 10.80 4.50 17.15
C GLY A 226 12.29 4.61 16.77
N LEU A 227 12.59 5.34 15.69
CA LEU A 227 13.97 5.60 15.27
C LEU A 227 14.79 6.33 16.34
N LEU A 228 14.22 7.38 16.93
CA LEU A 228 14.88 8.12 18.01
C LEU A 228 15.08 7.25 19.25
N ALA A 229 14.11 6.39 19.59
CA ALA A 229 14.21 5.46 20.70
C ALA A 229 15.37 4.47 20.51
N VAL A 230 15.55 3.89 19.30
CA VAL A 230 16.69 3.02 19.00
C VAL A 230 18.02 3.78 19.11
N GLY A 231 18.08 5.02 18.62
CA GLY A 231 19.26 5.87 18.74
C GLY A 231 19.62 6.19 20.21
N MET A 232 18.64 6.50 21.05
CA MET A 232 18.83 6.93 22.43
C MET A 232 19.06 5.77 23.41
N LEU A 233 18.31 4.68 23.29
CA LEU A 233 18.30 3.56 24.21
C LEU A 233 19.21 2.40 23.75
N GLY A 234 19.71 2.49 22.51
CA GLY A 234 20.55 1.49 21.88
C GLY A 234 19.76 0.37 21.18
N PRO A 235 20.42 -0.35 20.23
CA PRO A 235 19.77 -1.34 19.38
C PRO A 235 19.38 -2.63 20.12
N SER A 236 19.88 -2.86 21.33
CA SER A 236 19.52 -4.02 22.18
C SER A 236 18.34 -3.74 23.11
N SER A 237 17.81 -2.52 23.14
CA SER A 237 16.69 -2.16 24.01
C SER A 237 15.37 -2.72 23.46
N VAL A 238 14.73 -3.61 24.23
CA VAL A 238 13.43 -4.21 23.89
C VAL A 238 12.35 -3.12 23.69
N MET A 239 12.33 -2.11 24.54
CA MET A 239 11.37 -1.01 24.46
C MET A 239 11.55 -0.21 23.15
N ALA A 240 12.79 0.09 22.79
CA ALA A 240 13.08 0.78 21.52
C ALA A 240 12.68 -0.08 20.32
N GLY A 241 12.97 -1.39 20.37
CA GLY A 241 12.56 -2.34 19.33
C GLY A 241 11.05 -2.42 19.16
N VAL A 242 10.29 -2.55 20.26
CA VAL A 242 8.81 -2.57 20.20
C VAL A 242 8.27 -1.28 19.58
N LEU A 243 8.74 -0.11 20.02
CA LEU A 243 8.26 1.16 19.51
C LEU A 243 8.57 1.34 18.02
N GLN A 244 9.79 0.98 17.61
CA GLN A 244 10.20 1.04 16.21
C GLN A 244 9.38 0.11 15.34
N VAL A 245 9.25 -1.17 15.71
CA VAL A 245 8.50 -2.15 14.92
C VAL A 245 7.03 -1.75 14.84
N THR A 246 6.42 -1.31 15.95
CA THR A 246 5.03 -0.83 15.97
C THR A 246 4.82 0.33 14.99
N GLY A 247 5.70 1.35 15.01
CA GLY A 247 5.56 2.51 14.16
C GLY A 247 5.63 2.17 12.67
N PHE A 248 6.58 1.33 12.30
CA PHE A 248 6.73 0.93 10.90
C PHE A 248 5.65 -0.05 10.43
N LEU A 249 5.20 -0.99 11.26
CA LEU A 249 4.09 -1.88 10.91
C LEU A 249 2.76 -1.11 10.77
N TYR A 250 2.54 -0.12 11.63
CA TYR A 250 1.39 0.76 11.50
C TYR A 250 1.41 1.48 10.15
N LEU A 251 2.53 2.09 9.81
CA LEU A 251 2.69 2.83 8.55
C LEU A 251 2.59 1.91 7.33
N ASP A 252 3.23 0.73 7.37
CA ASP A 252 3.13 -0.29 6.32
C ASP A 252 1.67 -0.71 6.08
N MET A 253 0.92 -0.97 7.14
CA MET A 253 -0.48 -1.39 7.06
C MET A 253 -1.37 -0.30 6.45
N VAL A 254 -1.21 0.95 6.89
CA VAL A 254 -2.03 2.06 6.39
C VAL A 254 -1.67 2.40 4.94
N LEU A 255 -0.39 2.38 4.58
CA LEU A 255 0.05 2.59 3.19
C LEU A 255 -0.38 1.44 2.26
N TRP A 256 -0.35 0.20 2.75
CA TRP A 256 -0.89 -0.92 2.00
C TRP A 256 -2.40 -0.78 1.76
N GLY A 257 -3.15 -0.41 2.80
CA GLY A 257 -4.58 -0.12 2.70
C GLY A 257 -4.88 1.00 1.71
N LEU A 258 -4.09 2.09 1.74
CA LEU A 258 -4.18 3.16 0.74
C LEU A 258 -3.89 2.65 -0.67
N GLY A 259 -2.86 1.81 -0.86
CA GLY A 259 -2.54 1.20 -2.15
C GLY A 259 -3.69 0.36 -2.69
N ALA A 260 -4.32 -0.45 -1.83
CA ALA A 260 -5.49 -1.23 -2.18
C ALA A 260 -6.69 -0.34 -2.56
N TYR A 261 -6.97 0.70 -1.78
CA TYR A 261 -8.03 1.66 -2.07
C TYR A 261 -7.83 2.40 -3.41
N LEU A 262 -6.59 2.76 -3.74
CA LEU A 262 -6.26 3.43 -5.00
C LEU A 262 -6.49 2.53 -6.23
N ILE A 263 -6.49 1.21 -6.08
CA ILE A 263 -6.77 0.29 -7.19
C ILE A 263 -8.19 0.47 -7.72
N LYS A 264 -9.18 0.64 -6.84
CA LYS A 264 -10.58 0.90 -7.22
C LYS A 264 -10.75 2.25 -7.90
N ASN A 265 -10.06 3.25 -7.38
CA ASN A 265 -10.34 4.66 -7.64
C ASN A 265 -9.40 5.30 -8.67
N CYS A 266 -8.58 4.52 -9.37
CA CYS A 266 -7.75 5.03 -10.45
C CYS A 266 -7.92 4.18 -11.71
N ASP A 267 -7.90 4.83 -12.89
CA ASP A 267 -8.04 4.17 -14.19
C ASP A 267 -6.73 3.49 -14.66
N GLN A 268 -5.94 3.01 -13.71
CA GLN A 268 -4.69 2.31 -13.99
C GLN A 268 -4.83 0.81 -13.71
N PRO A 269 -4.05 -0.05 -14.39
CA PRO A 269 -4.09 -1.49 -14.13
C PRO A 269 -3.83 -1.81 -12.67
N ALA A 270 -4.67 -2.65 -12.06
CA ALA A 270 -4.57 -3.02 -10.64
C ALA A 270 -3.18 -3.54 -10.24
N THR A 271 -2.57 -4.35 -11.13
CA THR A 271 -1.20 -4.86 -10.93
C THR A 271 -0.15 -3.76 -10.91
N TRP A 272 -0.32 -2.71 -11.71
CA TRP A 272 0.57 -1.55 -11.75
C TRP A 272 0.48 -0.76 -10.45
N VAL A 273 -0.74 -0.41 -10.02
CA VAL A 273 -0.98 0.37 -8.79
C VAL A 273 -0.50 -0.37 -7.54
N ALA A 274 -0.73 -1.68 -7.45
CA ALA A 274 -0.27 -2.49 -6.31
C ALA A 274 1.24 -2.69 -6.29
N SER A 275 1.86 -2.90 -7.46
CA SER A 275 3.27 -3.27 -7.55
C SER A 275 4.23 -2.10 -7.38
N CYS A 276 3.90 -0.90 -7.89
CA CYS A 276 4.81 0.25 -7.85
C CYS A 276 5.22 0.65 -6.42
N PRO A 277 4.30 0.92 -5.48
CA PRO A 277 4.68 1.29 -4.12
C PRO A 277 5.32 0.13 -3.36
N SER A 278 4.88 -1.11 -3.60
CA SER A 278 5.50 -2.30 -2.99
C SER A 278 6.95 -2.50 -3.45
N THR A 279 7.23 -2.31 -4.74
CA THR A 279 8.59 -2.31 -5.27
C THR A 279 9.45 -1.25 -4.61
N ALA A 280 8.94 -0.03 -4.54
CA ALA A 280 9.63 1.12 -3.96
C ALA A 280 9.96 0.88 -2.47
N LEU A 281 9.00 0.37 -1.69
CA LEU A 281 9.17 0.02 -0.28
C LEU A 281 10.25 -1.06 -0.09
N MET A 282 10.19 -2.14 -0.87
CA MET A 282 11.13 -3.26 -0.75
C MET A 282 12.55 -2.87 -1.15
N LEU A 283 12.70 -2.09 -2.22
CA LEU A 283 14.01 -1.55 -2.62
C LEU A 283 14.58 -0.61 -1.56
N GLY A 284 13.78 0.31 -1.06
CA GLY A 284 14.18 1.20 0.03
C GLY A 284 14.64 0.43 1.27
N ARG A 285 13.85 -0.57 1.70
CA ARG A 285 14.17 -1.42 2.86
C ARG A 285 15.44 -2.24 2.64
N ALA A 286 15.61 -2.84 1.46
CA ALA A 286 16.81 -3.61 1.12
C ALA A 286 18.06 -2.73 1.12
N LEU A 287 18.00 -1.53 0.51
CA LEU A 287 19.10 -0.58 0.50
C LEU A 287 19.43 -0.08 1.92
N GLY A 288 18.40 0.22 2.73
CA GLY A 288 18.58 0.63 4.11
C GLY A 288 19.31 -0.45 4.94
N ILE A 289 18.92 -1.72 4.82
CA ILE A 289 19.60 -2.84 5.49
C ILE A 289 21.07 -2.92 5.08
N VAL A 290 21.37 -2.78 3.79
CA VAL A 290 22.75 -2.78 3.30
C VAL A 290 23.54 -1.62 3.91
N VAL A 291 22.98 -0.40 3.90
CA VAL A 291 23.62 0.77 4.50
C VAL A 291 23.88 0.56 5.99
N GLY A 292 22.88 0.11 6.76
CA GLY A 292 23.04 -0.16 8.19
C GLY A 292 24.08 -1.25 8.49
N SER A 293 24.04 -2.35 7.72
CA SER A 293 25.00 -3.45 7.92
C SER A 293 26.44 -3.06 7.56
N VAL A 294 26.63 -2.32 6.47
CA VAL A 294 27.96 -1.81 6.07
C VAL A 294 28.48 -0.80 7.09
N ALA A 295 27.61 0.09 7.56
CA ALA A 295 27.97 1.08 8.58
C ALA A 295 28.47 0.43 9.87
N LEU A 296 27.76 -0.62 10.33
CA LEU A 296 28.17 -1.38 11.51
C LEU A 296 29.53 -2.04 11.34
N GLN A 297 29.77 -2.65 10.17
CA GLN A 297 31.05 -3.34 9.89
C GLN A 297 32.23 -2.39 9.70
N ALA A 298 31.99 -1.24 9.02
CA ALA A 298 33.07 -0.33 8.62
C ALA A 298 33.51 0.64 9.73
N LEU A 299 32.58 1.04 10.61
CA LEU A 299 32.79 2.17 11.54
C LEU A 299 32.97 1.71 13.00
N ALA A 300 33.19 0.43 13.23
CA ALA A 300 33.24 -0.21 14.54
C ALA A 300 31.91 -0.05 15.33
N ASP A 301 31.61 -1.02 16.19
CA ASP A 301 30.36 -1.13 16.96
C ASP A 301 30.30 -0.04 18.07
N SER A 302 30.15 1.23 17.68
CA SER A 302 30.07 2.33 18.63
C SER A 302 28.63 2.87 18.71
N ALA A 303 28.20 3.20 19.92
CA ALA A 303 26.88 3.84 20.15
C ALA A 303 26.69 5.11 19.30
N GLN A 304 27.76 5.83 18.99
CA GLN A 304 27.72 7.03 18.17
C GLN A 304 27.32 6.74 16.72
N VAL A 305 27.73 5.60 16.15
CA VAL A 305 27.35 5.16 14.80
C VAL A 305 25.85 4.88 14.75
N VAL A 306 25.33 4.16 15.75
CA VAL A 306 23.90 3.88 15.86
C VAL A 306 23.09 5.16 15.95
N VAL A 307 23.47 6.11 16.83
CA VAL A 307 22.81 7.43 16.97
C VAL A 307 22.82 8.18 15.65
N PHE A 308 23.97 8.24 14.99
CA PHE A 308 24.11 8.95 13.71
C PHE A 308 23.17 8.39 12.63
N PHE A 309 23.18 7.09 12.43
CA PHE A 309 22.35 6.48 11.39
C PHE A 309 20.86 6.45 11.73
N CYS A 310 20.47 6.32 13.00
CA CYS A 310 19.08 6.48 13.42
C CYS A 310 18.60 7.92 13.21
N THR A 311 19.43 8.91 13.49
CA THR A 311 19.14 10.31 13.23
C THR A 311 19.04 10.60 11.73
N LEU A 312 19.92 10.03 10.91
CA LEU A 312 19.85 10.11 9.46
C LEU A 312 18.56 9.49 8.92
N ALA A 313 18.20 8.30 9.38
CA ALA A 313 16.96 7.63 9.01
C ALA A 313 15.71 8.47 9.42
N PHE A 314 15.74 9.07 10.61
CA PHE A 314 14.71 9.99 11.06
C PHE A 314 14.60 11.22 10.16
N LEU A 315 15.72 11.85 9.77
CA LEU A 315 15.71 12.99 8.86
C LEU A 315 15.18 12.62 7.48
N VAL A 316 15.55 11.45 6.95
CA VAL A 316 15.00 10.93 5.68
C VAL A 316 13.49 10.75 5.77
N LEU A 317 12.99 10.18 6.87
CA LEU A 317 11.56 10.01 7.10
C LEU A 317 10.83 11.36 7.21
N MET A 318 11.41 12.32 7.94
CA MET A 318 10.84 13.68 8.08
C MET A 318 10.89 14.47 6.77
N THR A 319 11.89 14.24 5.93
CA THR A 319 11.95 14.86 4.59
C THR A 319 10.75 14.40 3.74
N ALA A 320 10.42 13.11 3.77
CA ALA A 320 9.22 12.61 3.10
C ALA A 320 7.94 13.27 3.66
N LEU A 321 7.82 13.36 4.99
CA LEU A 321 6.71 14.03 5.64
C LEU A 321 6.55 15.49 5.15
N LEU A 322 7.62 16.26 5.11
CA LEU A 322 7.58 17.68 4.72
C LEU A 322 7.29 17.88 3.23
N LEU A 323 7.90 17.07 2.36
CA LEU A 323 7.77 17.24 0.91
C LEU A 323 6.44 16.76 0.35
N THR A 324 5.87 15.70 0.93
CA THR A 324 4.68 15.06 0.36
C THR A 324 3.38 15.42 1.08
N ASN A 325 3.43 15.79 2.37
CA ASN A 325 2.23 16.04 3.17
C ASN A 325 1.28 17.07 2.52
N ASN A 326 1.75 18.29 2.29
CA ASN A 326 0.92 19.36 1.74
C ASN A 326 0.37 19.05 0.36
N ALA A 327 1.16 18.40 -0.48
CA ALA A 327 0.73 18.01 -1.81
C ALA A 327 -0.34 16.90 -1.75
N ASN A 328 -0.11 15.89 -0.91
CA ASN A 328 -1.04 14.76 -0.77
C ASN A 328 -2.35 15.17 -0.07
N MET A 329 -2.28 16.09 0.88
CA MET A 329 -3.48 16.64 1.53
C MET A 329 -4.36 17.47 0.59
N ARG A 330 -3.74 18.13 -0.40
CA ARG A 330 -4.47 18.99 -1.37
C ARG A 330 -4.99 18.26 -2.58
N THR A 331 -4.15 17.42 -3.19
CA THR A 331 -4.42 16.80 -4.51
C THR A 331 -4.50 15.28 -4.44
N GLY A 332 -4.50 14.71 -3.23
CA GLY A 332 -4.39 13.26 -3.04
C GLY A 332 -3.03 12.71 -3.48
N TRP A 333 -2.98 11.41 -3.65
CA TRP A 333 -1.75 10.68 -3.97
C TRP A 333 -1.45 10.62 -5.47
N GLY A 334 -2.05 11.53 -6.22
CA GLY A 334 -1.87 11.64 -7.67
C GLY A 334 -3.00 11.00 -8.49
N PHE A 335 -3.87 10.21 -7.86
CA PHE A 335 -4.99 9.53 -8.52
C PHE A 335 -6.35 9.99 -7.96
N VAL A 336 -6.51 9.92 -6.63
CA VAL A 336 -7.76 10.22 -5.93
C VAL A 336 -7.43 10.77 -4.54
N ARG A 337 -8.29 11.62 -3.98
CA ARG A 337 -8.22 12.05 -2.58
C ARG A 337 -8.70 10.91 -1.67
N PRO A 338 -7.84 10.30 -0.86
CA PRO A 338 -8.28 9.29 0.10
C PRO A 338 -8.96 9.98 1.27
N GLY A 339 -10.17 9.59 1.57
CA GLY A 339 -10.92 10.10 2.71
C GLY A 339 -12.34 10.59 2.41
N ASP A 340 -12.70 10.66 1.13
CA ASP A 340 -14.09 10.93 0.77
C ASP A 340 -14.94 9.66 0.88
N PRO A 341 -16.17 9.74 1.43
CA PRO A 341 -17.10 8.62 1.41
C PRO A 341 -17.37 8.15 -0.03
N ASP A 342 -17.74 6.87 -0.19
CA ASP A 342 -17.92 6.22 -1.51
C ASP A 342 -18.78 7.04 -2.50
N GLU A 343 -19.75 7.80 -2.00
CA GLU A 343 -20.57 8.72 -2.82
C GLU A 343 -19.78 9.92 -3.38
N ALA A 344 -18.78 10.43 -2.63
CA ALA A 344 -17.98 11.56 -3.11
C ALA A 344 -16.96 11.14 -4.19
N THR A 345 -16.53 9.89 -4.20
CA THR A 345 -15.56 9.38 -5.19
C THR A 345 -16.17 9.34 -6.59
N ASP A 346 -17.43 8.93 -6.72
CA ASP A 346 -18.15 8.91 -7.99
C ASP A 346 -18.39 10.34 -8.49
N SER A 347 -18.71 11.27 -7.58
CA SER A 347 -18.89 12.69 -7.92
C SER A 347 -17.57 13.33 -8.41
N TYR A 348 -16.43 13.02 -7.83
CA TYR A 348 -15.13 13.54 -8.30
C TYR A 348 -14.75 13.01 -9.67
N ARG A 349 -14.93 11.71 -9.91
CA ARG A 349 -14.70 11.09 -11.22
C ARG A 349 -15.60 11.72 -12.27
N THR A 350 -16.87 11.92 -11.94
CA THR A 350 -17.84 12.62 -12.80
C THR A 350 -17.38 14.05 -13.09
N CYS A 351 -16.85 14.76 -12.08
CA CYS A 351 -16.31 16.10 -12.27
C CYS A 351 -15.10 16.12 -13.22
N GLU A 352 -14.20 15.13 -13.16
CA GLU A 352 -13.06 15.01 -14.08
C GLU A 352 -13.52 14.78 -15.52
N VAL A 353 -14.48 13.88 -15.73
CA VAL A 353 -15.06 13.64 -17.06
C VAL A 353 -15.76 14.90 -17.58
N VAL A 354 -16.54 15.57 -16.74
CA VAL A 354 -17.16 16.86 -17.07
C VAL A 354 -16.12 17.91 -17.43
N ALA A 355 -15.00 17.96 -16.69
CA ALA A 355 -13.92 18.90 -16.98
C ALA A 355 -13.27 18.64 -18.34
N GLN A 356 -13.11 17.39 -18.73
CA GLN A 356 -12.61 17.01 -20.05
C GLN A 356 -13.61 17.32 -21.16
N ASP A 357 -14.89 16.94 -20.98
CA ASP A 357 -15.95 17.14 -21.96
C ASP A 357 -16.20 18.64 -22.26
N PHE A 358 -16.14 19.48 -21.22
CA PHE A 358 -16.45 20.92 -21.32
C PHE A 358 -15.22 21.83 -21.31
N GLY A 359 -14.02 21.27 -21.35
CA GLY A 359 -12.78 22.02 -21.42
C GLY A 359 -12.56 22.94 -20.23
N LEU A 360 -12.85 22.45 -19.00
CA LEU A 360 -12.60 23.21 -17.79
C LEU A 360 -11.10 23.33 -17.53
N THR A 361 -10.67 24.48 -17.02
CA THR A 361 -9.31 24.66 -16.53
C THR A 361 -9.12 23.92 -15.20
N GLN A 362 -7.88 23.61 -14.87
CA GLN A 362 -7.53 23.00 -13.58
C GLN A 362 -8.12 23.77 -12.38
N ARG A 363 -8.13 25.11 -12.48
CA ARG A 363 -8.67 25.97 -11.42
C ARG A 363 -10.18 25.93 -11.32
N GLU A 364 -10.88 25.81 -12.44
CA GLU A 364 -12.33 25.64 -12.46
C GLU A 364 -12.72 24.28 -11.92
N LEU A 365 -11.95 23.24 -12.19
CA LEU A 365 -12.15 21.91 -11.64
C LEU A 365 -11.95 21.88 -10.12
N GLU A 366 -10.89 22.51 -9.59
CA GLU A 366 -10.66 22.60 -8.14
C GLU A 366 -11.79 23.33 -7.41
N ILE A 367 -12.33 24.37 -8.03
CA ILE A 367 -13.49 25.11 -7.50
C ILE A 367 -14.75 24.25 -7.58
N MET A 368 -14.94 23.51 -8.66
CA MET A 368 -16.08 22.60 -8.83
C MET A 368 -16.07 21.51 -7.74
N TYR A 369 -14.92 20.90 -7.45
CA TYR A 369 -14.78 19.96 -6.35
C TYR A 369 -15.22 20.56 -5.01
N SER A 370 -14.67 21.73 -4.67
CA SER A 370 -14.97 22.39 -3.41
C SER A 370 -16.44 22.75 -3.24
N LEU A 371 -17.13 23.08 -4.33
CA LEU A 371 -18.58 23.34 -4.33
C LEU A 371 -19.40 22.06 -4.14
N ILE A 372 -19.00 20.95 -4.72
CA ILE A 372 -19.64 19.65 -4.53
C ILE A 372 -19.45 19.19 -3.07
N GLU A 373 -18.29 19.43 -2.46
CA GLU A 373 -18.02 19.22 -1.03
C GLU A 373 -18.90 20.12 -0.12
N GLY A 374 -19.61 21.08 -0.67
CA GLY A 374 -20.46 21.99 0.09
C GLY A 374 -19.72 23.14 0.75
N LYS A 375 -18.46 23.40 0.37
CA LYS A 375 -17.69 24.55 0.89
C LYS A 375 -18.27 25.87 0.42
N SER A 376 -18.29 26.83 1.33
CA SER A 376 -18.68 28.21 1.01
C SER A 376 -17.62 28.89 0.13
N ARG A 377 -18.01 29.86 -0.65
CA ARG A 377 -17.11 30.66 -1.51
C ARG A 377 -15.96 31.32 -0.72
N LYS A 378 -16.19 31.62 0.57
CA LYS A 378 -15.19 32.19 1.46
C LYS A 378 -14.13 31.13 1.83
N GLU A 379 -14.56 29.95 2.21
CA GLU A 379 -13.67 28.83 2.50
C GLU A 379 -12.86 28.43 1.27
N ILE A 380 -13.47 28.39 0.08
CA ILE A 380 -12.78 28.12 -1.17
C ILE A 380 -11.71 29.21 -1.46
N ALA A 381 -12.01 30.49 -1.15
CA ALA A 381 -11.04 31.57 -1.33
C ALA A 381 -9.82 31.39 -0.42
N GLU A 382 -10.08 31.03 0.83
CA GLU A 382 -9.05 30.77 1.82
C GLU A 382 -8.20 29.54 1.45
N ASP A 383 -8.85 28.44 1.09
CA ASP A 383 -8.18 27.18 0.68
C ASP A 383 -7.32 27.35 -0.57
N LEU A 384 -7.76 28.11 -1.52
CA LEU A 384 -7.08 28.33 -2.79
C LEU A 384 -6.15 29.55 -2.81
N TYR A 385 -6.07 30.29 -1.69
CA TYR A 385 -5.26 31.52 -1.55
C TYR A 385 -5.56 32.56 -2.62
N ILE A 386 -6.84 32.75 -2.95
CA ILE A 386 -7.31 33.75 -3.94
C ILE A 386 -8.34 34.69 -3.35
N THR A 387 -8.58 35.80 -4.03
CA THR A 387 -9.58 36.77 -3.57
C THR A 387 -11.01 36.29 -3.90
N SER A 388 -12.00 36.76 -3.14
CA SER A 388 -13.42 36.49 -3.42
C SER A 388 -13.84 36.98 -4.82
N ASN A 389 -13.22 38.02 -5.37
CA ASN A 389 -13.49 38.47 -6.72
C ASN A 389 -12.93 37.51 -7.78
N THR A 390 -11.77 36.92 -7.52
CA THR A 390 -11.17 35.90 -8.40
C THR A 390 -12.05 34.65 -8.46
N ILE A 391 -12.60 34.22 -7.32
CA ILE A 391 -13.59 33.12 -7.30
C ILE A 391 -14.82 33.42 -8.14
N LYS A 392 -15.39 34.64 -8.01
CA LYS A 392 -16.54 35.02 -8.81
C LYS A 392 -16.26 34.91 -10.32
N THR A 393 -15.06 35.29 -10.74
CA THR A 393 -14.66 35.17 -12.15
C THR A 393 -14.57 33.69 -12.58
N HIS A 394 -13.93 32.85 -11.78
CA HIS A 394 -13.86 31.40 -12.09
C HIS A 394 -15.23 30.73 -12.08
N LEU A 395 -16.09 31.07 -11.14
CA LEU A 395 -17.47 30.58 -11.09
C LEU A 395 -18.27 31.01 -12.31
N HIS A 396 -18.14 32.27 -12.75
CA HIS A 396 -18.79 32.77 -13.94
C HIS A 396 -18.34 31.97 -15.19
N ASN A 397 -17.07 31.71 -15.33
CA ASN A 397 -16.52 30.94 -16.42
C ASN A 397 -16.97 29.47 -16.36
N LEU A 398 -16.91 28.84 -15.17
CA LEU A 398 -17.37 27.48 -14.93
C LEU A 398 -18.86 27.32 -15.32
N TYR A 399 -19.68 28.19 -14.78
CA TYR A 399 -21.13 28.15 -15.07
C TYR A 399 -21.42 28.41 -16.55
N GLY A 400 -20.70 29.34 -17.17
CA GLY A 400 -20.85 29.60 -18.60
C GLY A 400 -20.44 28.41 -19.49
N LYS A 401 -19.38 27.67 -19.10
CA LYS A 401 -18.96 26.48 -19.85
C LYS A 401 -19.92 25.31 -19.70
N LEU A 402 -20.54 25.16 -18.54
CA LEU A 402 -21.51 24.10 -18.25
C LEU A 402 -22.96 24.45 -18.62
N ASP A 403 -23.22 25.68 -19.05
CA ASP A 403 -24.56 26.25 -19.33
C ASP A 403 -25.50 26.10 -18.11
N ILE A 404 -25.01 26.46 -16.93
CA ILE A 404 -25.74 26.43 -15.66
C ILE A 404 -25.69 27.80 -14.98
N HIS A 405 -26.59 28.06 -14.03
CA HIS A 405 -26.74 29.41 -13.46
C HIS A 405 -26.55 29.46 -11.94
N SER A 406 -26.53 28.33 -11.27
CA SER A 406 -26.43 28.27 -9.81
C SER A 406 -25.60 27.07 -9.31
N GLU A 407 -25.20 27.13 -8.03
CA GLU A 407 -24.54 26.01 -7.34
C GLU A 407 -25.47 24.78 -7.23
N SER A 408 -26.78 25.02 -7.04
CA SER A 408 -27.76 23.93 -7.04
C SER A 408 -27.87 23.25 -8.41
N ASP A 409 -27.75 24.02 -9.50
CA ASP A 409 -27.74 23.47 -10.85
C ASP A 409 -26.49 22.65 -11.11
N LEU A 410 -25.32 23.09 -10.57
CA LEU A 410 -24.08 22.37 -10.65
C LEU A 410 -24.20 20.99 -9.96
N LYS A 411 -24.72 20.96 -8.73
CA LYS A 411 -24.93 19.71 -7.98
C LYS A 411 -25.92 18.79 -8.71
N ALA A 412 -26.99 19.33 -9.25
CA ALA A 412 -27.96 18.56 -10.03
C ALA A 412 -27.35 18.02 -11.34
N PHE A 413 -26.52 18.83 -12.01
CA PHE A 413 -25.84 18.46 -13.24
C PHE A 413 -24.87 17.29 -13.02
N VAL A 414 -24.03 17.38 -11.98
CA VAL A 414 -23.07 16.31 -11.62
C VAL A 414 -23.83 15.05 -11.22
N ALA A 415 -24.84 15.14 -10.35
CA ALA A 415 -25.64 13.98 -9.93
C ALA A 415 -26.41 13.31 -11.10
N LYS A 416 -26.82 14.09 -12.11
CA LYS A 416 -27.44 13.53 -13.32
C LYS A 416 -26.42 12.76 -14.17
N ARG A 417 -25.21 13.29 -14.32
CA ARG A 417 -24.13 12.63 -15.06
C ARG A 417 -23.69 11.35 -14.35
N GLU A 418 -23.57 11.36 -13.04
CA GLU A 418 -23.27 10.20 -12.20
C GLU A 418 -24.23 9.04 -12.45
N ARG A 419 -25.55 9.33 -12.46
CA ARG A 419 -26.59 8.33 -12.78
C ARG A 419 -26.49 7.79 -14.20
N MET A 420 -26.05 8.59 -15.16
CA MET A 420 -25.83 8.12 -16.53
C MET A 420 -24.67 7.14 -16.60
N PHE A 421 -23.57 7.43 -15.90
CA PHE A 421 -22.43 6.53 -15.87
C PHE A 421 -22.72 5.20 -15.15
N SER A 422 -23.46 5.24 -14.03
CA SER A 422 -23.88 4.01 -13.33
C SER A 422 -24.85 3.17 -14.19
N THR A 423 -25.70 3.79 -15.00
CA THR A 423 -26.63 3.08 -15.88
C THR A 423 -25.95 2.54 -17.14
N GLU A 424 -24.88 3.17 -17.65
CA GLU A 424 -24.08 2.66 -18.77
C GLU A 424 -23.15 1.50 -18.33
N GLU A 425 -22.64 1.52 -17.12
CA GLU A 425 -21.91 0.37 -16.55
C GLU A 425 -22.82 -0.86 -16.39
N ASP A 426 -24.09 -0.69 -16.07
CA ASP A 426 -25.09 -1.77 -15.98
C ASP A 426 -25.63 -2.22 -17.36
N ALA A 427 -25.44 -1.44 -18.41
CA ALA A 427 -26.05 -1.64 -19.72
C ALA A 427 -25.12 -2.24 -20.80
N VAL A 428 -23.88 -2.63 -20.47
CA VAL A 428 -22.99 -3.30 -21.44
C VAL A 428 -23.52 -4.70 -21.75
N PRO A 429 -24.03 -4.97 -22.97
CA PRO A 429 -24.51 -6.29 -23.32
C PRO A 429 -23.38 -7.31 -23.35
N LEU A 430 -23.64 -8.51 -22.82
CA LEU A 430 -22.76 -9.66 -22.93
C LEU A 430 -22.46 -9.94 -24.41
N PRO A 431 -21.19 -10.18 -24.78
CA PRO A 431 -20.89 -10.75 -26.09
C PRO A 431 -21.59 -12.12 -26.23
N PRO A 432 -22.11 -12.48 -27.42
CA PRO A 432 -22.75 -13.75 -27.62
C PRO A 432 -21.79 -14.90 -27.29
N GLU A 433 -22.31 -15.88 -26.56
CA GLU A 433 -21.59 -17.14 -26.31
C GLU A 433 -21.28 -17.78 -27.66
N GLU A 434 -20.01 -17.89 -28.00
CA GLU A 434 -19.60 -18.79 -29.08
C GLU A 434 -19.75 -20.23 -28.59
N VAL A 435 -20.63 -20.95 -29.27
CA VAL A 435 -20.95 -22.39 -29.12
C VAL A 435 -19.73 -23.25 -29.45
#